data_bf817924734ef55d5f71bac1db4ce6f3
#
_entry.id   bf817924734ef55d5f71bac1db4ce6f3
#
_cell.length_a   1.000
_cell.length_b   1.000
_cell.length_c   1.000
_cell.angle_alpha   90.00
_cell.angle_beta   90.00
_cell.angle_gamma   90.00
#
_symmetry.space_group_name_H-M   'P 1'
#
loop_
_entity.id
_entity.type
_entity.pdbx_description
1 polymer ?
#
loop_
_entity_poly.entity_id
_entity_poly.type
_entity_poly.pdbx_seq_one_letter_code
_entity_poly.pdbx_strand_id
1 'polypeptide(L)'
;MSLKPTLLVLALSMIVVQPGVAADATSAAHELAQDAVIVDTHIDAPTELMKQWVDLGVEQSREFDYPKARAGGLDVAFMSIYTSPGQDEDGSAWSVANRMIDVVDSLALRHPEKFALLSSPHDVERLRKVSGKLLRTGKEAGGPIDHHRVLLPLGMENGAPIDDDLGKLEFFFDRGVRYITLTHSANNRIADSSYAGEKKWNGLSPFGREVVAEMNRLGMMIDVSHLSDAAVAQSIELSRMPVIATHSALRHFTPGFERNLSDELAKAIAAKGGVIHIPFGNAFVDPASAAKTQAYFVAYGDYLQRHAAGKTTRTVAEFDASWEIENPPLPVKMEAVLDQIDYGVKLVGIDHIGIGSDFDGVGGALPEGLKTAADYPNLIAGLQARGYSDSELRKILGGNLLRVWTKVEANASRPH
;
A
#
# COMPACT_ATOMS: atom_id res chain seq x y z
N MET A 1 -9.66 53.17 55.17
CA MET A 1 -8.86 52.13 54.44
C MET A 1 -9.56 51.83 53.12
N SER A 2 -9.05 52.36 52.04
CA SER A 2 -9.65 52.24 50.73
C SER A 2 -8.85 51.17 49.93
N LEU A 3 -9.51 50.08 49.58
CA LEU A 3 -8.99 49.06 48.71
C LEU A 3 -9.20 49.43 47.24
N LYS A 4 -8.13 49.61 46.47
CA LYS A 4 -8.22 49.79 45.02
C LYS A 4 -8.27 48.41 44.34
N PRO A 5 -9.12 48.21 43.32
CA PRO A 5 -9.11 47.00 42.53
C PRO A 5 -8.00 47.05 41.46
N THR A 6 -7.16 46.02 41.42
CA THR A 6 -6.13 45.83 40.39
C THR A 6 -6.82 45.13 39.20
N LEU A 7 -6.91 45.82 38.07
CA LEU A 7 -7.35 45.20 36.79
C LEU A 7 -6.22 44.31 36.23
N LEU A 8 -6.48 43.02 36.10
CA LEU A 8 -5.62 42.09 35.38
C LEU A 8 -6.00 42.13 33.90
N VAL A 9 -5.16 42.73 33.06
CA VAL A 9 -5.33 42.72 31.60
C VAL A 9 -4.72 41.44 31.06
N LEU A 10 -5.56 40.48 30.66
CA LEU A 10 -5.13 39.31 29.87
C LEU A 10 -4.87 39.79 28.43
N ALA A 11 -3.63 39.80 28.02
CA ALA A 11 -3.25 39.99 26.63
C ALA A 11 -3.51 38.68 25.87
N LEU A 12 -4.58 38.63 25.06
CA LEU A 12 -4.84 37.55 24.10
C LEU A 12 -3.93 37.82 22.89
N SER A 13 -2.83 37.09 22.77
CA SER A 13 -2.00 37.08 21.57
C SER A 13 -2.73 36.36 20.45
N MET A 14 -3.36 37.10 19.54
CA MET A 14 -3.82 36.54 18.27
C MET A 14 -2.58 36.19 17.43
N ILE A 15 -2.34 34.92 17.19
CA ILE A 15 -1.41 34.49 16.16
C ILE A 15 -2.06 34.78 14.82
N VAL A 16 -1.65 35.86 14.17
CA VAL A 16 -2.01 36.16 12.79
C VAL A 16 -1.14 35.24 11.91
N VAL A 17 -1.70 34.15 11.43
CA VAL A 17 -1.06 33.33 10.39
C VAL A 17 -1.04 34.15 9.11
N GLN A 18 0.14 34.58 8.68
CA GLN A 18 0.31 35.33 7.46
C GLN A 18 0.15 34.40 6.23
N PRO A 19 -0.53 34.82 5.17
CA PRO A 19 -0.75 33.99 3.97
C PRO A 19 0.55 33.51 3.28
N GLY A 20 1.67 34.20 3.46
CA GLY A 20 2.96 33.86 2.91
C GLY A 20 3.61 32.62 3.55
N VAL A 21 3.34 32.35 4.83
CA VAL A 21 3.91 31.18 5.54
C VAL A 21 3.28 29.88 5.04
N ALA A 22 2.01 29.88 4.68
CA ALA A 22 1.33 28.69 4.14
C ALA A 22 1.82 28.39 2.70
N ALA A 23 2.11 29.40 1.89
CA ALA A 23 2.65 29.20 0.53
C ALA A 23 4.08 28.63 0.57
N ASP A 24 4.94 29.14 1.45
CA ASP A 24 6.31 28.66 1.63
C ASP A 24 6.34 27.21 2.13
N ALA A 25 5.49 26.83 3.09
CA ALA A 25 5.37 25.48 3.58
C ALA A 25 4.93 24.50 2.47
N THR A 26 4.01 24.91 1.61
CA THR A 26 3.55 24.10 0.47
C THR A 26 4.66 23.93 -0.57
N SER A 27 5.46 24.97 -0.86
CA SER A 27 6.62 24.90 -1.76
C SER A 27 7.66 23.92 -1.22
N ALA A 28 8.03 24.02 0.06
CA ALA A 28 8.99 23.11 0.69
C ALA A 28 8.54 21.63 0.64
N ALA A 29 7.24 21.37 0.84
CA ALA A 29 6.69 20.02 0.72
C ALA A 29 6.80 19.48 -0.72
N HIS A 30 6.52 20.31 -1.73
CA HIS A 30 6.71 19.93 -3.13
C HIS A 30 8.19 19.70 -3.47
N GLU A 31 9.09 20.55 -3.01
CA GLU A 31 10.53 20.39 -3.21
C GLU A 31 11.01 19.08 -2.58
N LEU A 32 10.59 18.78 -1.35
CA LEU A 32 10.94 17.51 -0.69
C LEU A 32 10.35 16.30 -1.44
N ALA A 33 9.11 16.40 -1.94
CA ALA A 33 8.50 15.33 -2.73
C ALA A 33 9.29 15.02 -4.01
N GLN A 34 9.85 16.04 -4.68
CA GLN A 34 10.64 15.85 -5.90
C GLN A 34 12.09 15.39 -5.62
N ASP A 35 12.62 15.63 -4.42
CA ASP A 35 14.01 15.30 -4.04
C ASP A 35 14.11 13.96 -3.28
N ALA A 36 13.12 13.62 -2.46
CA ALA A 36 13.08 12.34 -1.75
C ALA A 36 12.80 11.17 -2.71
N VAL A 37 13.19 9.96 -2.33
CA VAL A 37 12.70 8.74 -2.98
C VAL A 37 11.39 8.35 -2.34
N ILE A 38 10.28 8.54 -3.06
CA ILE A 38 8.96 8.13 -2.60
C ILE A 38 8.67 6.73 -3.12
N VAL A 39 8.35 5.82 -2.20
CA VAL A 39 7.97 4.44 -2.48
C VAL A 39 6.56 4.21 -1.96
N ASP A 40 5.66 3.86 -2.84
CA ASP A 40 4.35 3.33 -2.48
C ASP A 40 4.37 1.81 -2.59
N THR A 41 4.01 1.13 -1.52
CA THR A 41 4.12 -0.32 -1.45
C THR A 41 2.93 -1.09 -2.01
N HIS A 42 1.83 -0.39 -2.38
CA HIS A 42 0.64 -1.08 -2.88
C HIS A 42 -0.23 -0.18 -3.75
N ILE A 43 -0.32 -0.51 -5.05
CA ILE A 43 -1.17 0.17 -6.03
C ILE A 43 -1.83 -0.88 -6.93
N ASP A 44 -3.16 -0.88 -7.03
CA ASP A 44 -3.98 -1.87 -7.74
C ASP A 44 -4.26 -1.54 -9.20
N ALA A 45 -3.51 -0.62 -9.78
CA ALA A 45 -3.62 -0.27 -11.20
C ALA A 45 -3.65 -1.50 -12.13
N PRO A 46 -2.88 -2.60 -11.91
CA PRO A 46 -2.98 -3.78 -12.78
C PRO A 46 -4.36 -4.43 -12.79
N THR A 47 -5.05 -4.50 -11.63
CA THR A 47 -6.43 -5.01 -11.53
C THR A 47 -7.40 -4.21 -12.39
N GLU A 48 -7.28 -2.90 -12.36
CA GLU A 48 -8.11 -2.01 -13.14
C GLU A 48 -7.79 -2.09 -14.64
N LEU A 49 -6.51 -2.24 -15.01
CA LEU A 49 -6.09 -2.44 -16.40
C LEU A 49 -6.58 -3.77 -16.97
N MET A 50 -6.72 -4.81 -16.13
CA MET A 50 -7.34 -6.08 -16.57
C MET A 50 -8.83 -5.94 -16.85
N LYS A 51 -9.55 -5.08 -16.13
CA LYS A 51 -10.97 -4.78 -16.41
C LYS A 51 -11.12 -3.95 -17.69
N GLN A 52 -10.31 -2.91 -17.79
CA GLN A 52 -10.30 -2.01 -18.95
C GLN A 52 -8.90 -1.42 -19.14
N TRP A 53 -8.26 -1.80 -20.24
CA TRP A 53 -6.98 -1.21 -20.61
C TRP A 53 -7.11 0.28 -20.88
N VAL A 54 -6.28 1.08 -20.22
CA VAL A 54 -6.03 2.50 -20.50
C VAL A 54 -4.53 2.76 -20.49
N ASP A 55 -4.08 3.81 -21.14
CA ASP A 55 -2.67 4.16 -21.19
C ASP A 55 -2.27 5.00 -19.97
N LEU A 56 -1.68 4.38 -18.95
CA LEU A 56 -1.20 5.08 -17.76
C LEU A 56 0.02 5.99 -18.02
N GLY A 57 0.60 5.96 -19.21
CA GLY A 57 1.62 6.91 -19.63
C GLY A 57 1.09 8.32 -19.86
N VAL A 58 -0.25 8.51 -19.95
CA VAL A 58 -0.93 9.79 -20.08
C VAL A 58 -1.97 9.94 -18.97
N GLU A 59 -2.45 11.17 -18.77
CA GLU A 59 -3.44 11.47 -17.72
C GLU A 59 -4.73 10.67 -17.91
N GLN A 60 -5.21 10.08 -16.81
CA GLN A 60 -6.42 9.28 -16.73
C GLN A 60 -7.34 9.78 -15.62
N SER A 61 -8.58 9.29 -15.60
CA SER A 61 -9.52 9.50 -14.47
C SER A 61 -9.31 8.49 -13.33
N ARG A 62 -8.07 7.97 -13.16
CA ARG A 62 -7.69 6.99 -12.13
C ARG A 62 -6.86 7.64 -11.03
N GLU A 63 -6.63 6.91 -9.95
CA GLU A 63 -5.85 7.38 -8.81
C GLU A 63 -4.35 7.38 -9.11
N PHE A 64 -3.90 6.44 -9.96
CA PHE A 64 -2.51 6.34 -10.42
C PHE A 64 -2.41 6.48 -11.95
N ASP A 65 -1.51 7.35 -12.41
CA ASP A 65 -0.94 7.43 -13.76
C ASP A 65 0.41 8.16 -13.70
N TYR A 66 1.17 8.15 -14.80
CA TYR A 66 2.49 8.78 -14.84
C TYR A 66 2.46 10.29 -14.54
N PRO A 67 1.56 11.11 -15.14
CA PRO A 67 1.47 12.55 -14.81
C PRO A 67 1.23 12.81 -13.33
N LYS A 68 0.31 12.07 -12.68
CA LYS A 68 0.02 12.20 -11.26
C LYS A 68 1.19 11.74 -10.40
N ALA A 69 1.79 10.59 -10.72
CA ALA A 69 2.96 10.08 -10.03
C ALA A 69 4.11 11.12 -10.05
N ARG A 70 4.36 11.75 -11.21
CA ARG A 70 5.39 12.78 -11.32
C ARG A 70 5.04 14.06 -10.60
N ALA A 71 3.78 14.51 -10.67
CA ALA A 71 3.32 15.67 -9.90
C ALA A 71 3.50 15.47 -8.39
N GLY A 72 3.22 14.25 -7.90
CA GLY A 72 3.38 13.87 -6.50
C GLY A 72 4.80 13.49 -6.07
N GLY A 73 5.73 13.35 -7.01
CA GLY A 73 7.12 12.94 -6.71
C GLY A 73 7.30 11.44 -6.48
N LEU A 74 6.31 10.60 -6.84
CA LEU A 74 6.38 9.14 -6.67
C LEU A 74 7.45 8.55 -7.60
N ASP A 75 8.42 7.83 -7.04
CA ASP A 75 9.52 7.19 -7.78
C ASP A 75 9.33 5.67 -7.94
N VAL A 76 8.76 5.02 -6.94
CA VAL A 76 8.61 3.55 -6.89
C VAL A 76 7.18 3.20 -6.52
N ALA A 77 6.48 2.54 -7.42
CA ALA A 77 5.09 2.12 -7.28
C ALA A 77 5.01 0.59 -7.37
N PHE A 78 4.83 -0.10 -6.23
CA PHE A 78 4.61 -1.54 -6.27
C PHE A 78 3.27 -1.85 -6.91
N MET A 79 3.32 -2.50 -8.06
CA MET A 79 2.14 -2.96 -8.80
C MET A 79 1.57 -4.22 -8.17
N SER A 80 0.36 -4.15 -7.63
CA SER A 80 -0.34 -5.27 -7.01
C SER A 80 -0.78 -6.26 -8.08
N ILE A 81 -0.31 -7.50 -7.98
CA ILE A 81 -0.73 -8.64 -8.78
C ILE A 81 -1.77 -9.39 -7.96
N TYR A 82 -2.99 -8.85 -7.98
CA TYR A 82 -4.09 -9.33 -7.15
C TYR A 82 -4.81 -10.52 -7.78
N THR A 83 -5.14 -11.53 -6.97
CA THR A 83 -6.05 -12.60 -7.34
C THR A 83 -7.13 -12.80 -6.29
N SER A 84 -8.39 -12.89 -6.75
CA SER A 84 -9.53 -13.03 -5.85
C SER A 84 -9.66 -14.45 -5.28
N PRO A 85 -10.36 -14.65 -4.15
CA PRO A 85 -10.69 -15.98 -3.67
C PRO A 85 -11.44 -16.84 -4.69
N GLY A 86 -12.31 -16.25 -5.51
CA GLY A 86 -13.02 -16.98 -6.57
C GLY A 86 -12.08 -17.54 -7.64
N GLN A 87 -10.99 -16.83 -7.93
CA GLN A 87 -9.97 -17.31 -8.87
C GLN A 87 -9.07 -18.41 -8.26
N ASP A 88 -8.93 -18.46 -6.93
CA ASP A 88 -8.35 -19.60 -6.24
C ASP A 88 -9.26 -20.85 -6.35
N GLU A 89 -10.56 -20.66 -6.10
CA GLU A 89 -11.55 -21.75 -6.14
C GLU A 89 -11.72 -22.35 -7.54
N ASP A 90 -11.72 -21.53 -8.60
CA ASP A 90 -11.88 -22.01 -9.99
C ASP A 90 -10.56 -22.41 -10.66
N GLY A 91 -9.43 -22.26 -9.95
CA GLY A 91 -8.09 -22.62 -10.43
C GLY A 91 -7.49 -21.66 -11.45
N SER A 92 -8.09 -20.47 -11.66
CA SER A 92 -7.60 -19.50 -12.63
C SER A 92 -6.52 -18.55 -12.10
N ALA A 93 -6.25 -18.55 -10.78
CA ALA A 93 -5.33 -17.61 -10.11
C ALA A 93 -3.94 -17.53 -10.79
N TRP A 94 -3.34 -18.69 -11.13
CA TRP A 94 -2.07 -18.74 -11.86
C TRP A 94 -2.11 -17.97 -13.17
N SER A 95 -3.12 -18.22 -14.01
CA SER A 95 -3.22 -17.59 -15.32
C SER A 95 -3.56 -16.11 -15.23
N VAL A 96 -4.33 -15.69 -14.23
CA VAL A 96 -4.66 -14.28 -13.97
C VAL A 96 -3.41 -13.53 -13.54
N ALA A 97 -2.66 -14.05 -12.56
CA ALA A 97 -1.42 -13.41 -12.09
C ALA A 97 -0.41 -13.21 -13.23
N ASN A 98 -0.22 -14.23 -14.07
CA ASN A 98 0.68 -14.10 -15.23
C ASN A 98 0.23 -13.00 -16.20
N ARG A 99 -1.08 -12.93 -16.55
CA ARG A 99 -1.59 -11.85 -17.41
C ARG A 99 -1.44 -10.46 -16.80
N MET A 100 -1.60 -10.32 -15.47
CA MET A 100 -1.36 -9.04 -14.80
C MET A 100 0.10 -8.61 -14.89
N ILE A 101 1.04 -9.54 -14.71
CA ILE A 101 2.46 -9.26 -14.89
C ILE A 101 2.73 -8.83 -16.35
N ASP A 102 2.15 -9.54 -17.35
CA ASP A 102 2.29 -9.18 -18.76
C ASP A 102 1.73 -7.77 -19.06
N VAL A 103 0.68 -7.34 -18.36
CA VAL A 103 0.12 -5.99 -18.46
C VAL A 103 1.13 -4.94 -17.94
N VAL A 104 1.77 -5.18 -16.80
CA VAL A 104 2.79 -4.26 -16.27
C VAL A 104 4.04 -4.23 -17.16
N ASP A 105 4.49 -5.39 -17.66
CA ASP A 105 5.60 -5.50 -18.61
C ASP A 105 5.28 -4.68 -19.89
N SER A 106 4.05 -4.80 -20.41
CA SER A 106 3.59 -4.08 -21.60
C SER A 106 3.58 -2.56 -21.38
N LEU A 107 3.21 -2.08 -20.20
CA LEU A 107 3.25 -0.66 -19.83
C LEU A 107 4.67 -0.11 -19.87
N ALA A 108 5.62 -0.82 -19.24
CA ALA A 108 7.03 -0.43 -19.24
C ALA A 108 7.67 -0.48 -20.65
N LEU A 109 7.31 -1.47 -21.45
CA LEU A 109 7.76 -1.58 -22.83
C LEU A 109 7.20 -0.49 -23.75
N ARG A 110 5.93 -0.07 -23.54
CA ARG A 110 5.29 1.00 -24.30
C ARG A 110 5.87 2.37 -24.03
N HIS A 111 6.25 2.62 -22.79
CA HIS A 111 6.75 3.90 -22.30
C HIS A 111 8.07 3.77 -21.55
N PRO A 112 9.17 3.30 -22.21
CA PRO A 112 10.45 3.07 -21.52
C PRO A 112 11.10 4.37 -21.01
N GLU A 113 10.64 5.54 -21.47
CA GLU A 113 11.04 6.85 -20.94
C GLU A 113 10.28 7.25 -19.66
N LYS A 114 9.14 6.63 -19.40
CA LYS A 114 8.26 6.95 -18.26
C LYS A 114 8.30 5.88 -17.17
N PHE A 115 8.38 4.62 -17.56
CA PHE A 115 8.35 3.49 -16.65
C PHE A 115 9.56 2.58 -16.83
N ALA A 116 9.94 1.89 -15.75
CA ALA A 116 10.89 0.79 -15.80
C ALA A 116 10.54 -0.25 -14.73
N LEU A 117 10.70 -1.53 -15.08
CA LEU A 117 10.57 -2.60 -14.10
C LEU A 117 11.70 -2.51 -13.07
N LEU A 118 11.40 -2.81 -11.81
CA LEU A 118 12.33 -2.80 -10.70
C LEU A 118 12.32 -4.15 -9.98
N SER A 119 13.46 -4.79 -9.88
CA SER A 119 13.58 -6.08 -9.18
C SER A 119 14.61 -6.09 -8.04
N SER A 120 15.31 -4.97 -7.82
CA SER A 120 16.27 -4.82 -6.72
C SER A 120 16.28 -3.38 -6.20
N PRO A 121 16.34 -3.16 -4.87
CA PRO A 121 16.44 -1.82 -4.30
C PRO A 121 17.73 -1.10 -4.67
N HIS A 122 18.78 -1.84 -5.04
CA HIS A 122 20.07 -1.28 -5.47
C HIS A 122 20.00 -0.56 -6.82
N ASP A 123 18.96 -0.83 -7.61
CA ASP A 123 18.79 -0.24 -8.95
C ASP A 123 17.95 1.05 -8.96
N VAL A 124 17.36 1.45 -7.83
CA VAL A 124 16.45 2.60 -7.76
C VAL A 124 17.09 3.87 -8.32
N GLU A 125 18.26 4.28 -7.82
CA GLU A 125 18.92 5.49 -8.25
C GLU A 125 19.36 5.47 -9.72
N ARG A 126 19.71 4.29 -10.24
CA ARG A 126 20.12 4.12 -11.63
C ARG A 126 18.91 4.13 -12.58
N LEU A 127 17.83 3.46 -12.22
CA LEU A 127 16.70 3.25 -13.12
C LEU A 127 15.73 4.44 -13.14
N ARG A 128 15.57 5.19 -12.06
CA ARG A 128 14.68 6.35 -12.04
C ARG A 128 15.14 7.47 -12.98
N LYS A 129 16.44 7.54 -13.29
CA LYS A 129 17.00 8.54 -14.22
C LYS A 129 16.90 8.06 -15.66
N VAL A 130 16.33 8.87 -16.54
CA VAL A 130 16.26 8.56 -17.98
C VAL A 130 17.64 8.78 -18.59
N SER A 131 18.16 7.78 -19.31
CA SER A 131 19.45 7.95 -20.00
C SER A 131 19.31 8.92 -21.18
N GLY A 132 20.32 9.76 -21.41
CA GLY A 132 20.34 10.71 -22.52
C GLY A 132 20.16 10.09 -23.92
N LYS A 133 20.35 8.77 -24.04
CA LYS A 133 20.11 8.02 -25.29
C LYS A 133 18.60 7.86 -25.58
N LEU A 134 17.77 7.68 -24.54
CA LEU A 134 16.30 7.60 -24.69
C LEU A 134 15.68 8.95 -25.00
N LEU A 135 16.30 10.04 -24.55
CA LEU A 135 15.82 11.42 -24.83
C LEU A 135 15.99 11.84 -26.30
N ARG A 136 16.88 11.19 -27.07
CA ARG A 136 17.18 11.54 -28.46
C ARG A 136 16.14 11.06 -29.47
N THR A 137 15.21 10.19 -29.10
CA THR A 137 14.19 9.59 -29.98
C THR A 137 12.81 10.25 -29.86
N GLY A 138 12.59 11.13 -28.87
CA GLY A 138 11.36 11.90 -28.70
C GLY A 138 11.48 13.29 -29.36
N LYS A 139 10.48 13.70 -30.14
CA LYS A 139 10.36 15.09 -30.59
C LYS A 139 10.28 15.98 -29.37
N GLU A 140 11.16 17.02 -29.32
CA GLU A 140 11.14 18.05 -28.29
C GLU A 140 9.75 18.70 -28.21
N ALA A 141 8.95 18.29 -27.22
CA ALA A 141 7.88 19.13 -26.72
C ALA A 141 8.57 20.12 -25.76
N GLY A 142 8.54 21.41 -26.09
CA GLY A 142 9.32 22.45 -25.42
C GLY A 142 8.88 22.76 -23.97
N GLY A 143 9.21 21.88 -23.05
CA GLY A 143 9.10 22.02 -21.60
C GLY A 143 10.31 21.42 -20.90
N PRO A 144 10.55 21.70 -19.61
CA PRO A 144 11.60 21.00 -18.85
C PRO A 144 11.33 19.50 -18.94
N ILE A 145 12.28 18.75 -19.49
CA ILE A 145 12.21 17.30 -19.63
C ILE A 145 12.33 16.72 -18.21
N ASP A 146 11.26 16.14 -17.71
CA ASP A 146 11.31 15.31 -16.50
C ASP A 146 12.13 14.04 -16.85
N HIS A 147 13.31 13.95 -16.28
CA HIS A 147 14.26 12.85 -16.54
C HIS A 147 14.03 11.66 -15.59
N HIS A 148 12.95 11.66 -14.81
CA HIS A 148 12.68 10.62 -13.85
C HIS A 148 11.59 9.66 -14.35
N ARG A 149 11.86 8.37 -14.23
CA ARG A 149 10.89 7.30 -14.45
C ARG A 149 10.23 6.92 -13.14
N VAL A 150 8.98 6.44 -13.24
CA VAL A 150 8.35 5.69 -12.17
C VAL A 150 8.76 4.22 -12.30
N LEU A 151 9.30 3.65 -11.25
CA LEU A 151 9.77 2.27 -11.19
C LEU A 151 8.65 1.37 -10.71
N LEU A 152 8.46 0.24 -11.38
CA LEU A 152 7.35 -0.68 -11.19
C LEU A 152 7.87 -2.03 -10.67
N PRO A 153 8.16 -2.18 -9.37
CA PRO A 153 8.32 -3.49 -8.78
C PRO A 153 6.97 -4.19 -8.65
N LEU A 154 6.98 -5.52 -8.58
CA LEU A 154 5.77 -6.33 -8.47
C LEU A 154 5.60 -6.85 -7.05
N GLY A 155 4.37 -6.73 -6.53
CA GLY A 155 3.93 -7.38 -5.31
C GLY A 155 2.74 -8.30 -5.63
N MET A 156 2.78 -9.55 -5.18
CA MET A 156 1.64 -10.45 -5.37
C MET A 156 0.70 -10.32 -4.18
N GLU A 157 -0.55 -9.97 -4.42
CA GLU A 157 -1.59 -9.93 -3.42
C GLU A 157 -2.48 -11.15 -3.52
N ASN A 158 -2.52 -11.92 -2.43
CA ASN A 158 -3.00 -13.29 -2.32
C ASN A 158 -2.03 -14.31 -2.95
N GLY A 159 -1.44 -15.16 -2.13
CA GLY A 159 -0.53 -16.22 -2.57
C GLY A 159 -1.20 -17.39 -3.33
N ALA A 160 -2.50 -17.31 -3.63
CA ALA A 160 -3.23 -18.35 -4.35
C ALA A 160 -2.58 -18.80 -5.68
N PRO A 161 -1.92 -17.93 -6.48
CA PRO A 161 -1.26 -18.34 -7.72
C PRO A 161 -0.14 -19.36 -7.56
N ILE A 162 0.46 -19.51 -6.38
CA ILE A 162 1.50 -20.53 -6.15
C ILE A 162 0.92 -21.93 -5.93
N ASP A 163 -0.41 -22.03 -5.72
CA ASP A 163 -1.10 -23.29 -5.48
C ASP A 163 -0.50 -24.04 -4.26
N ASP A 164 -0.11 -25.30 -4.44
CA ASP A 164 0.65 -26.11 -3.48
C ASP A 164 2.04 -26.50 -4.01
N ASP A 165 2.64 -25.63 -4.83
CA ASP A 165 3.91 -25.85 -5.53
C ASP A 165 4.91 -24.72 -5.28
N LEU A 166 5.94 -24.99 -4.46
CA LEU A 166 7.02 -24.02 -4.19
C LEU A 166 7.81 -23.64 -5.45
N GLY A 167 7.82 -24.48 -6.50
CA GLY A 167 8.42 -24.12 -7.79
C GLY A 167 7.72 -22.95 -8.47
N LYS A 168 6.41 -22.78 -8.25
CA LYS A 168 5.67 -21.62 -8.71
C LYS A 168 6.07 -20.32 -7.97
N LEU A 169 6.45 -20.44 -6.70
CA LEU A 169 6.98 -19.30 -5.94
C LEU A 169 8.28 -18.79 -6.57
N GLU A 170 9.22 -19.70 -6.87
CA GLU A 170 10.47 -19.33 -7.55
C GLU A 170 10.22 -18.76 -8.94
N PHE A 171 9.28 -19.31 -9.70
CA PHE A 171 8.86 -18.78 -10.99
C PHE A 171 8.39 -17.32 -10.90
N PHE A 172 7.53 -16.97 -9.93
CA PHE A 172 7.07 -15.59 -9.77
C PHE A 172 8.19 -14.66 -9.30
N PHE A 173 9.11 -15.15 -8.48
CA PHE A 173 10.31 -14.39 -8.13
C PHE A 173 11.13 -14.04 -9.39
N ASP A 174 11.32 -15.01 -10.31
CA ASP A 174 12.00 -14.81 -11.57
C ASP A 174 11.25 -13.86 -12.52
N ARG A 175 9.90 -13.83 -12.42
CA ARG A 175 9.04 -12.87 -13.10
C ARG A 175 9.08 -11.46 -12.48
N GLY A 176 9.83 -11.23 -11.43
CA GLY A 176 10.01 -9.91 -10.82
C GLY A 176 9.18 -9.63 -9.56
N VAL A 177 8.39 -10.60 -9.05
CA VAL A 177 7.65 -10.44 -7.78
C VAL A 177 8.63 -10.35 -6.62
N ARG A 178 8.47 -9.36 -5.75
CA ARG A 178 9.39 -9.07 -4.65
C ARG A 178 8.78 -9.16 -3.27
N TYR A 179 7.45 -9.19 -3.17
CA TYR A 179 6.75 -9.62 -1.98
C TYR A 179 5.52 -10.45 -2.34
N ILE A 180 5.04 -11.26 -1.39
CA ILE A 180 3.73 -11.91 -1.46
C ILE A 180 2.97 -11.63 -0.17
N THR A 181 1.74 -11.12 -0.32
CA THR A 181 0.71 -11.13 0.71
C THR A 181 0.11 -12.53 0.75
N LEU A 182 0.30 -13.26 1.84
CA LEU A 182 0.08 -14.72 1.86
C LEU A 182 -1.37 -15.13 1.64
N THR A 183 -2.34 -14.28 2.01
CA THR A 183 -3.77 -14.45 1.71
C THR A 183 -4.43 -13.09 1.52
N HIS A 184 -5.70 -13.04 1.10
CA HIS A 184 -6.48 -11.80 0.98
C HIS A 184 -7.77 -11.87 1.82
N SER A 185 -8.94 -11.84 1.20
CA SER A 185 -10.23 -11.76 1.90
C SER A 185 -10.82 -13.11 2.33
N ALA A 186 -10.17 -14.23 2.01
CA ALA A 186 -10.55 -15.56 2.46
C ALA A 186 -9.32 -16.40 2.85
N ASN A 187 -9.53 -17.41 3.70
CA ASN A 187 -8.50 -18.41 3.96
C ASN A 187 -8.14 -19.12 2.66
N ASN A 188 -6.83 -19.33 2.43
CA ASN A 188 -6.35 -20.09 1.28
C ASN A 188 -5.52 -21.30 1.71
N ARG A 189 -4.71 -21.88 0.82
CA ARG A 189 -3.82 -23.00 1.14
C ARG A 189 -2.65 -22.62 2.05
N ILE A 190 -2.34 -21.33 2.19
CA ILE A 190 -1.15 -20.81 2.88
C ILE A 190 -1.50 -20.37 4.29
N ALA A 191 -2.56 -19.57 4.45
CA ALA A 191 -2.84 -18.88 5.69
C ALA A 191 -4.34 -18.59 5.91
N ASP A 192 -4.66 -18.24 7.14
CA ASP A 192 -5.95 -17.68 7.51
C ASP A 192 -5.98 -16.16 7.28
N SER A 193 -7.09 -15.71 6.69
CA SER A 193 -7.39 -14.30 6.45
C SER A 193 -7.98 -13.62 7.68
N SER A 194 -7.69 -12.32 7.86
CA SER A 194 -8.34 -11.47 8.85
C SER A 194 -9.85 -11.30 8.62
N TYR A 195 -10.30 -11.42 7.37
CA TYR A 195 -11.72 -11.32 7.00
C TYR A 195 -12.51 -12.62 7.18
N ALA A 196 -11.83 -13.77 7.26
CA ALA A 196 -12.51 -15.06 7.41
C ALA A 196 -13.13 -15.21 8.79
N GLY A 197 -14.45 -15.46 8.85
CA GLY A 197 -15.18 -15.68 10.12
C GLY A 197 -14.71 -16.94 10.84
N GLU A 198 -14.40 -18.01 10.10
CA GLU A 198 -13.82 -19.23 10.62
C GLU A 198 -12.37 -19.36 10.17
N LYS A 199 -11.47 -19.57 11.11
CA LYS A 199 -10.04 -19.80 10.83
C LYS A 199 -9.82 -21.30 10.55
N LYS A 200 -9.22 -21.61 9.40
CA LYS A 200 -8.99 -23.00 8.95
C LYS A 200 -7.75 -23.62 9.57
N TRP A 201 -6.71 -22.82 9.76
CA TRP A 201 -5.38 -23.27 10.14
C TRP A 201 -4.95 -22.81 11.53
N ASN A 202 -5.70 -21.90 12.16
CA ASN A 202 -5.29 -21.12 13.32
C ASN A 202 -3.92 -20.41 13.08
N GLY A 203 -3.79 -19.80 11.91
CA GLY A 203 -2.59 -19.10 11.47
C GLY A 203 -2.10 -19.57 10.10
N LEU A 204 -0.86 -20.02 10.02
CA LEU A 204 -0.27 -20.61 8.81
C LEU A 204 -0.61 -22.11 8.70
N SER A 205 -0.92 -22.55 7.49
CA SER A 205 -1.02 -23.97 7.18
C SER A 205 0.36 -24.66 7.25
N PRO A 206 0.45 -26.01 7.22
CA PRO A 206 1.72 -26.70 7.03
C PRO A 206 2.47 -26.21 5.78
N PHE A 207 1.79 -26.07 4.65
CA PHE A 207 2.36 -25.53 3.41
C PHE A 207 2.78 -24.06 3.56
N GLY A 208 1.99 -23.24 4.27
CA GLY A 208 2.33 -21.83 4.55
C GLY A 208 3.66 -21.65 5.30
N ARG A 209 4.02 -22.60 6.17
CA ARG A 209 5.33 -22.60 6.84
C ARG A 209 6.47 -22.87 5.87
N GLU A 210 6.26 -23.75 4.89
CA GLU A 210 7.23 -24.02 3.82
C GLU A 210 7.36 -22.81 2.90
N VAL A 211 6.24 -22.13 2.58
CA VAL A 211 6.24 -20.86 1.80
C VAL A 211 7.07 -19.78 2.49
N VAL A 212 6.91 -19.57 3.81
CA VAL A 212 7.71 -18.60 4.58
C VAL A 212 9.21 -18.94 4.50
N ALA A 213 9.57 -20.24 4.62
CA ALA A 213 10.96 -20.67 4.52
C ALA A 213 11.54 -20.44 3.12
N GLU A 214 10.76 -20.72 2.09
CA GLU A 214 11.16 -20.57 0.68
C GLU A 214 11.27 -19.09 0.28
N MET A 215 10.35 -18.23 0.72
CA MET A 215 10.47 -16.77 0.52
C MET A 215 11.76 -16.22 1.13
N ASN A 216 12.13 -16.69 2.32
CA ASN A 216 13.42 -16.33 2.95
C ASN A 216 14.62 -16.84 2.12
N ARG A 217 14.51 -18.04 1.51
CA ARG A 217 15.56 -18.59 0.65
C ARG A 217 15.77 -17.76 -0.61
N LEU A 218 14.67 -17.33 -1.21
CA LEU A 218 14.67 -16.52 -2.45
C LEU A 218 15.08 -15.07 -2.22
N GLY A 219 14.98 -14.54 -0.99
CA GLY A 219 15.14 -13.12 -0.73
C GLY A 219 13.88 -12.32 -1.10
N MET A 220 12.70 -12.92 -0.97
CA MET A 220 11.40 -12.32 -1.19
C MET A 220 10.83 -11.82 0.14
N MET A 221 10.33 -10.60 0.18
CA MET A 221 9.69 -10.02 1.38
C MET A 221 8.37 -10.72 1.67
N ILE A 222 8.12 -11.04 2.95
CA ILE A 222 6.84 -11.60 3.41
C ILE A 222 5.96 -10.44 3.82
N ASP A 223 4.83 -10.28 3.12
CA ASP A 223 3.81 -9.30 3.48
C ASP A 223 2.74 -9.95 4.35
N VAL A 224 2.50 -9.34 5.51
CA VAL A 224 1.51 -9.81 6.49
C VAL A 224 0.18 -9.06 6.43
N SER A 225 -0.02 -8.16 5.47
CA SER A 225 -1.32 -7.53 5.23
C SER A 225 -2.38 -8.60 4.96
N HIS A 226 -3.63 -8.37 5.35
CA HIS A 226 -4.75 -9.30 5.25
C HIS A 226 -4.71 -10.57 6.11
N LEU A 227 -3.59 -10.90 6.73
CA LEU A 227 -3.46 -12.10 7.55
C LEU A 227 -4.26 -11.99 8.86
N SER A 228 -4.76 -13.12 9.35
CA SER A 228 -5.26 -13.20 10.74
C SER A 228 -4.13 -12.92 11.74
N ASP A 229 -4.48 -12.44 12.93
CA ASP A 229 -3.50 -12.14 13.99
C ASP A 229 -2.56 -13.32 14.27
N ALA A 230 -3.10 -14.54 14.28
CA ALA A 230 -2.30 -15.76 14.46
C ALA A 230 -1.33 -16.01 13.30
N ALA A 231 -1.76 -15.75 12.06
CA ALA A 231 -0.89 -15.92 10.89
C ALA A 231 0.22 -14.85 10.85
N VAL A 232 -0.09 -13.60 11.24
CA VAL A 232 0.92 -12.54 11.40
C VAL A 232 1.97 -12.95 12.43
N ALA A 233 1.53 -13.37 13.64
CA ALA A 233 2.44 -13.77 14.71
C ALA A 233 3.35 -14.93 14.28
N GLN A 234 2.78 -15.97 13.64
CA GLN A 234 3.55 -17.12 13.16
C GLN A 234 4.50 -16.76 12.01
N SER A 235 4.12 -15.84 11.12
CA SER A 235 5.01 -15.35 10.06
C SER A 235 6.21 -14.61 10.63
N ILE A 236 6.01 -13.76 11.65
CA ILE A 236 7.10 -13.08 12.37
C ILE A 236 8.02 -14.07 13.06
N GLU A 237 7.47 -15.08 13.73
CA GLU A 237 8.24 -16.09 14.46
C GLU A 237 9.12 -16.92 13.51
N LEU A 238 8.53 -17.44 12.43
CA LEU A 238 9.16 -18.37 11.51
C LEU A 238 10.13 -17.69 10.54
N SER A 239 9.85 -16.45 10.14
CA SER A 239 10.72 -15.74 9.22
C SER A 239 12.08 -15.46 9.86
N ARG A 240 13.16 -15.74 9.13
CA ARG A 240 14.52 -15.34 9.52
C ARG A 240 14.79 -13.87 9.21
N MET A 241 13.99 -13.27 8.32
CA MET A 241 14.09 -11.90 7.84
C MET A 241 12.99 -11.03 8.43
N PRO A 242 13.14 -9.70 8.39
CA PRO A 242 12.04 -8.79 8.68
C PRO A 242 10.85 -9.08 7.77
N VAL A 243 9.63 -9.03 8.34
CA VAL A 243 8.38 -9.03 7.57
C VAL A 243 7.93 -7.58 7.34
N ILE A 244 7.06 -7.37 6.36
CA ILE A 244 6.44 -6.08 6.09
C ILE A 244 4.91 -6.20 6.16
N ALA A 245 4.24 -5.10 6.46
CA ALA A 245 2.83 -4.92 6.15
C ALA A 245 2.76 -3.84 5.06
N THR A 246 2.40 -4.23 3.84
CA THR A 246 2.45 -3.31 2.68
C THR A 246 1.34 -2.27 2.69
N HIS A 247 0.18 -2.60 3.29
CA HIS A 247 -0.99 -1.73 3.37
C HIS A 247 -1.90 -2.13 4.55
N SER A 248 -1.39 -1.99 5.79
CA SER A 248 -2.18 -2.22 7.01
C SER A 248 -2.01 -1.06 7.98
N ALA A 249 -3.14 -0.52 8.46
CA ALA A 249 -3.15 0.52 9.48
C ALA A 249 -3.07 -0.08 10.89
N LEU A 250 -3.17 0.77 11.90
CA LEU A 250 -3.12 0.37 13.30
C LEU A 250 -4.54 0.29 13.87
N ARG A 251 -4.86 -0.83 14.49
CA ARG A 251 -6.20 -1.17 15.01
C ARG A 251 -6.68 -0.24 16.13
N HIS A 252 -5.77 0.52 16.72
CA HIS A 252 -6.09 1.53 17.73
C HIS A 252 -7.26 2.45 17.29
N PHE A 253 -7.28 2.87 16.03
CA PHE A 253 -8.32 3.75 15.50
C PHE A 253 -9.57 3.02 14.99
N THR A 254 -9.49 1.71 14.81
CA THR A 254 -10.57 0.85 14.31
C THR A 254 -10.73 -0.39 15.19
N PRO A 255 -11.12 -0.22 16.47
CA PRO A 255 -11.20 -1.33 17.41
C PRO A 255 -12.10 -2.46 16.90
N GLY A 256 -11.61 -3.70 16.99
CA GLY A 256 -12.31 -4.90 16.49
C GLY A 256 -12.14 -5.20 15.01
N PHE A 257 -11.48 -4.33 14.24
CA PHE A 257 -11.19 -4.58 12.82
C PHE A 257 -9.85 -5.34 12.67
N GLU A 258 -9.90 -6.68 12.61
CA GLU A 258 -8.71 -7.56 12.56
C GLU A 258 -7.83 -7.30 11.32
N ARG A 259 -8.38 -6.67 10.27
CA ARG A 259 -7.62 -6.26 9.07
C ARG A 259 -6.47 -5.31 9.40
N ASN A 260 -6.64 -4.49 10.43
CA ASN A 260 -5.61 -3.61 10.96
C ASN A 260 -4.82 -4.30 12.08
N LEU A 261 -3.53 -3.95 12.21
CA LEU A 261 -2.60 -4.55 13.15
C LEU A 261 -2.89 -4.13 14.59
N SER A 262 -2.89 -5.08 15.53
CA SER A 262 -2.87 -4.74 16.95
C SER A 262 -1.52 -4.11 17.35
N ASP A 263 -1.51 -3.40 18.48
CA ASP A 263 -0.28 -2.78 19.01
C ASP A 263 0.81 -3.82 19.29
N GLU A 264 0.43 -5.01 19.74
CA GLU A 264 1.34 -6.12 20.03
C GLU A 264 2.01 -6.62 18.74
N LEU A 265 1.22 -6.82 17.68
CA LEU A 265 1.75 -7.25 16.38
C LEU A 265 2.59 -6.17 15.72
N ALA A 266 2.18 -4.91 15.80
CA ALA A 266 2.96 -3.77 15.31
C ALA A 266 4.34 -3.72 15.99
N LYS A 267 4.39 -3.86 17.31
CA LYS A 267 5.65 -3.95 18.08
C LYS A 267 6.48 -5.17 17.71
N ALA A 268 5.85 -6.31 17.45
CA ALA A 268 6.55 -7.53 17.04
C ALA A 268 7.18 -7.39 15.64
N ILE A 269 6.47 -6.77 14.68
CA ILE A 269 7.02 -6.43 13.35
C ILE A 269 8.24 -5.52 13.49
N ALA A 270 8.13 -4.47 14.30
CA ALA A 270 9.23 -3.52 14.52
C ALA A 270 10.43 -4.18 15.22
N ALA A 271 10.20 -5.00 16.25
CA ALA A 271 11.25 -5.74 16.94
C ALA A 271 12.01 -6.69 16.01
N LYS A 272 11.36 -7.22 14.95
CA LYS A 272 11.97 -8.01 13.88
C LYS A 272 12.75 -7.14 12.87
N GLY A 273 12.61 -5.81 12.96
CA GLY A 273 13.21 -4.84 12.03
C GLY A 273 12.34 -4.55 10.79
N GLY A 274 11.08 -4.96 10.81
CA GLY A 274 10.12 -4.77 9.73
C GLY A 274 9.58 -3.34 9.61
N VAL A 275 8.64 -3.13 8.67
CA VAL A 275 7.98 -1.85 8.41
C VAL A 275 6.49 -2.07 8.20
N ILE A 276 5.69 -1.15 8.73
CA ILE A 276 4.24 -1.07 8.56
C ILE A 276 3.96 0.12 7.66
N HIS A 277 3.32 -0.11 6.53
CA HIS A 277 2.95 0.94 5.58
C HIS A 277 1.47 1.25 5.76
N ILE A 278 1.21 2.53 6.03
CA ILE A 278 -0.14 3.04 6.33
C ILE A 278 -0.89 3.23 5.00
N PRO A 279 -2.05 2.55 4.82
CA PRO A 279 -2.91 2.74 3.67
C PRO A 279 -3.75 4.01 3.80
N PHE A 280 -4.28 4.48 2.65
CA PHE A 280 -5.11 5.69 2.62
C PHE A 280 -6.61 5.37 2.60
N GLY A 281 -7.00 4.14 2.26
CA GLY A 281 -8.41 3.76 2.22
C GLY A 281 -9.18 4.09 3.51
N ASN A 282 -10.35 4.73 3.38
CA ASN A 282 -11.16 5.20 4.49
C ASN A 282 -11.44 4.13 5.55
N ALA A 283 -11.66 2.88 5.12
CA ALA A 283 -11.97 1.75 6.02
C ALA A 283 -10.82 1.41 6.98
N PHE A 284 -9.59 1.76 6.63
CA PHE A 284 -8.41 1.43 7.46
C PHE A 284 -8.13 2.50 8.52
N VAL A 285 -8.60 3.75 8.29
CA VAL A 285 -8.21 4.91 9.10
C VAL A 285 -9.38 5.53 9.87
N ASP A 286 -10.63 5.18 9.52
CA ASP A 286 -11.84 5.72 10.13
C ASP A 286 -12.72 4.59 10.68
N PRO A 287 -13.15 4.65 11.97
CA PRO A 287 -13.90 3.57 12.60
C PRO A 287 -15.30 3.36 12.01
N ALA A 288 -15.96 4.42 11.52
CA ALA A 288 -17.29 4.29 10.93
C ALA A 288 -17.20 3.64 9.54
N SER A 289 -16.18 4.00 8.76
CA SER A 289 -15.86 3.38 7.48
C SER A 289 -15.46 1.91 7.66
N ALA A 290 -14.68 1.58 8.70
CA ALA A 290 -14.32 0.20 9.05
C ALA A 290 -15.55 -0.65 9.38
N ALA A 291 -16.46 -0.13 10.22
CA ALA A 291 -17.69 -0.82 10.57
C ALA A 291 -18.58 -1.09 9.35
N LYS A 292 -18.62 -0.15 8.40
CA LYS A 292 -19.35 -0.30 7.14
C LYS A 292 -18.74 -1.37 6.24
N THR A 293 -17.43 -1.42 6.15
CA THR A 293 -16.71 -2.47 5.40
C THR A 293 -16.95 -3.86 6.01
N GLN A 294 -16.96 -3.97 7.35
CA GLN A 294 -17.33 -5.23 8.01
C GLN A 294 -18.78 -5.63 7.68
N ALA A 295 -19.71 -4.68 7.70
CA ALA A 295 -21.10 -4.94 7.33
C ALA A 295 -21.22 -5.40 5.86
N TYR A 296 -20.42 -4.85 4.95
CA TYR A 296 -20.35 -5.31 3.56
C TYR A 296 -19.95 -6.79 3.48
N PHE A 297 -18.88 -7.20 4.15
CA PHE A 297 -18.41 -8.59 4.10
C PHE A 297 -19.42 -9.58 4.71
N VAL A 298 -20.15 -9.17 5.75
CA VAL A 298 -21.27 -9.99 6.30
C VAL A 298 -22.38 -10.13 5.26
N ALA A 299 -22.83 -9.03 4.67
CA ALA A 299 -23.89 -9.04 3.64
C ALA A 299 -23.46 -9.80 2.38
N TYR A 300 -22.18 -9.69 1.99
CA TYR A 300 -21.61 -10.41 0.86
C TYR A 300 -21.57 -11.93 1.13
N GLY A 301 -21.19 -12.34 2.33
CA GLY A 301 -21.25 -13.74 2.74
C GLY A 301 -22.66 -14.32 2.67
N ASP A 302 -23.65 -13.60 3.17
CA ASP A 302 -25.07 -13.98 3.05
C ASP A 302 -25.53 -14.07 1.58
N TYR A 303 -25.09 -13.11 0.76
CA TYR A 303 -25.36 -13.12 -0.67
C TYR A 303 -24.78 -14.39 -1.34
N LEU A 304 -23.51 -14.73 -1.08
CA LEU A 304 -22.86 -15.92 -1.65
C LEU A 304 -23.59 -17.21 -1.25
N GLN A 305 -23.98 -17.35 0.01
CA GLN A 305 -24.77 -18.51 0.49
C GLN A 305 -26.12 -18.61 -0.25
N ARG A 306 -26.82 -17.50 -0.43
CA ARG A 306 -28.09 -17.46 -1.15
C ARG A 306 -27.92 -17.77 -2.64
N HIS A 307 -26.84 -17.28 -3.25
CA HIS A 307 -26.51 -17.54 -4.64
C HIS A 307 -26.20 -19.04 -4.85
N ALA A 308 -25.35 -19.63 -4.04
CA ALA A 308 -25.03 -21.05 -4.07
C ALA A 308 -26.27 -21.96 -3.86
N ALA A 309 -27.23 -21.51 -3.03
CA ALA A 309 -28.50 -22.22 -2.80
C ALA A 309 -29.56 -21.98 -3.89
N GLY A 310 -29.23 -21.23 -4.97
CA GLY A 310 -30.17 -20.88 -6.03
C GLY A 310 -31.32 -19.94 -5.59
N LYS A 311 -31.15 -19.26 -4.46
CA LYS A 311 -32.15 -18.33 -3.88
C LYS A 311 -32.02 -16.90 -4.42
N THR A 312 -31.04 -16.62 -5.23
CA THR A 312 -30.86 -15.36 -5.96
C THR A 312 -30.16 -15.61 -7.28
N THR A 313 -30.55 -14.88 -8.31
CA THR A 313 -29.91 -14.86 -9.64
C THR A 313 -29.05 -13.60 -9.84
N ARG A 314 -29.01 -12.73 -8.83
CA ARG A 314 -28.26 -11.49 -8.85
C ARG A 314 -26.76 -11.79 -9.00
N THR A 315 -26.09 -11.09 -9.91
CA THR A 315 -24.63 -11.19 -10.07
C THR A 315 -23.90 -10.47 -8.93
N VAL A 316 -22.61 -10.75 -8.74
CA VAL A 316 -21.75 -10.03 -7.78
C VAL A 316 -21.76 -8.52 -8.10
N ALA A 317 -21.60 -8.15 -9.37
CA ALA A 317 -21.61 -6.74 -9.80
C ALA A 317 -22.92 -6.01 -9.46
N GLU A 318 -24.08 -6.69 -9.60
CA GLU A 318 -25.38 -6.13 -9.21
C GLU A 318 -25.53 -6.03 -7.69
N PHE A 319 -24.94 -6.95 -6.92
CA PHE A 319 -24.89 -6.85 -5.48
C PHE A 319 -24.04 -5.65 -5.05
N ASP A 320 -22.82 -5.52 -5.56
CA ASP A 320 -21.89 -4.44 -5.24
C ASP A 320 -22.48 -3.06 -5.57
N ALA A 321 -23.01 -2.90 -6.80
CA ALA A 321 -23.62 -1.64 -7.23
C ALA A 321 -24.78 -1.20 -6.33
N SER A 322 -25.62 -2.15 -5.87
CA SER A 322 -26.71 -1.79 -4.96
C SER A 322 -26.22 -1.50 -3.54
N TRP A 323 -25.18 -2.21 -3.08
CA TRP A 323 -24.56 -1.92 -1.79
C TRP A 323 -23.99 -0.50 -1.75
N GLU A 324 -23.27 -0.09 -2.78
CA GLU A 324 -22.70 1.26 -2.89
C GLU A 324 -23.75 2.36 -2.89
N ILE A 325 -24.88 2.14 -3.61
CA ILE A 325 -26.00 3.08 -3.63
C ILE A 325 -26.63 3.23 -2.24
N GLU A 326 -26.84 2.12 -1.52
CA GLU A 326 -27.45 2.11 -0.19
C GLU A 326 -26.45 2.59 0.89
N ASN A 327 -25.17 2.41 0.63
CA ASN A 327 -24.08 2.67 1.55
C ASN A 327 -22.95 3.50 0.91
N PRO A 328 -23.15 4.76 0.51
CA PRO A 328 -22.13 5.58 -0.13
C PRO A 328 -20.90 5.77 0.79
N PRO A 329 -19.69 5.95 0.26
CA PRO A 329 -18.49 6.22 1.04
C PRO A 329 -18.68 7.37 2.03
N LEU A 330 -18.13 7.22 3.23
CA LEU A 330 -18.14 8.28 4.23
C LEU A 330 -17.03 9.29 3.93
N PRO A 331 -17.24 10.59 4.13
CA PRO A 331 -16.19 11.58 3.99
C PRO A 331 -15.17 11.42 5.13
N VAL A 332 -13.91 11.21 4.76
CA VAL A 332 -12.77 11.13 5.69
C VAL A 332 -11.78 12.20 5.29
N LYS A 333 -11.08 12.79 6.25
CA LYS A 333 -10.04 13.79 6.02
C LYS A 333 -8.66 13.16 6.12
N MET A 334 -7.68 13.77 5.46
CA MET A 334 -6.27 13.35 5.48
C MET A 334 -5.70 13.24 6.90
N GLU A 335 -6.23 14.04 7.84
CA GLU A 335 -5.82 14.00 9.25
C GLU A 335 -5.90 12.60 9.85
N ALA A 336 -6.84 11.76 9.42
CA ALA A 336 -6.95 10.39 9.89
C ALA A 336 -5.73 9.53 9.50
N VAL A 337 -5.15 9.77 8.31
CA VAL A 337 -3.91 9.12 7.87
C VAL A 337 -2.72 9.66 8.66
N LEU A 338 -2.67 10.98 8.87
CA LEU A 338 -1.61 11.61 9.67
C LEU A 338 -1.63 11.11 11.12
N ASP A 339 -2.82 10.92 11.71
CA ASP A 339 -2.98 10.38 13.07
C ASP A 339 -2.48 8.93 13.16
N GLN A 340 -2.71 8.12 12.15
CA GLN A 340 -2.16 6.76 12.05
C GLN A 340 -0.63 6.76 12.04
N ILE A 341 -0.02 7.67 11.26
CA ILE A 341 1.44 7.81 11.17
C ILE A 341 2.01 8.27 12.52
N ASP A 342 1.45 9.32 13.13
CA ASP A 342 1.89 9.80 14.44
C ASP A 342 1.82 8.72 15.52
N TYR A 343 0.69 8.01 15.56
CA TYR A 343 0.51 6.91 16.52
C TYR A 343 1.51 5.79 16.28
N GLY A 344 1.71 5.40 15.01
CA GLY A 344 2.67 4.38 14.64
C GLY A 344 4.09 4.76 15.02
N VAL A 345 4.53 5.96 14.68
CA VAL A 345 5.86 6.47 15.05
C VAL A 345 6.06 6.48 16.57
N LYS A 346 5.02 6.90 17.33
CA LYS A 346 5.06 6.86 18.79
C LYS A 346 5.13 5.43 19.34
N LEU A 347 4.44 4.48 18.70
CA LEU A 347 4.32 3.10 19.17
C LEU A 347 5.56 2.26 18.87
N VAL A 348 6.11 2.37 17.68
CA VAL A 348 7.16 1.48 17.14
C VAL A 348 8.42 2.20 16.68
N GLY A 349 8.41 3.52 16.61
CA GLY A 349 9.54 4.35 16.16
C GLY A 349 9.51 4.65 14.65
N ILE A 350 10.21 5.73 14.29
CA ILE A 350 10.25 6.31 12.94
C ILE A 350 10.79 5.35 11.88
N ASP A 351 11.63 4.39 12.26
CA ASP A 351 12.27 3.44 11.33
C ASP A 351 11.34 2.29 10.89
N HIS A 352 10.10 2.27 11.40
CA HIS A 352 9.16 1.15 11.21
C HIS A 352 7.83 1.55 10.57
N ILE A 353 7.71 2.79 10.10
CA ILE A 353 6.51 3.31 9.42
C ILE A 353 6.84 3.69 7.98
N GLY A 354 5.91 3.42 7.08
CA GLY A 354 5.96 3.77 5.66
C GLY A 354 4.58 4.08 5.12
N ILE A 355 4.46 4.19 3.80
CA ILE A 355 3.22 4.45 3.06
C ILE A 355 2.95 3.36 2.02
N GLY A 356 1.69 2.95 1.90
CA GLY A 356 1.21 2.00 0.91
C GLY A 356 -0.24 2.30 0.62
N SER A 357 -0.49 3.21 -0.33
CA SER A 357 -1.73 3.97 -0.49
C SER A 357 -2.98 3.14 -0.65
N ASP A 358 -2.86 2.00 -1.32
CA ASP A 358 -3.98 1.20 -1.80
C ASP A 358 -4.79 1.94 -2.90
N PHE A 359 -4.08 2.77 -3.70
CA PHE A 359 -4.67 3.45 -4.84
C PHE A 359 -5.17 2.45 -5.89
N ASP A 360 -6.31 2.77 -6.50
CA ASP A 360 -7.07 1.92 -7.43
C ASP A 360 -7.60 0.60 -6.78
N GLY A 361 -7.40 0.38 -5.45
CA GLY A 361 -7.85 -0.82 -4.72
C GLY A 361 -9.09 -0.60 -3.84
N VAL A 362 -9.40 0.65 -3.47
CA VAL A 362 -10.45 0.97 -2.49
C VAL A 362 -11.70 1.63 -3.10
N GLY A 363 -11.86 1.57 -4.44
CA GLY A 363 -13.04 2.08 -5.13
C GLY A 363 -13.29 3.58 -4.92
N GLY A 364 -12.24 4.40 -4.81
CA GLY A 364 -12.32 5.85 -4.59
C GLY A 364 -12.66 6.26 -3.14
N ALA A 365 -12.79 5.31 -2.22
CA ALA A 365 -13.02 5.57 -0.79
C ALA A 365 -11.75 6.05 -0.08
N LEU A 366 -11.23 7.20 -0.51
CA LEU A 366 -10.00 7.84 -0.05
C LEU A 366 -10.30 9.13 0.70
N PRO A 367 -9.38 9.62 1.57
CA PRO A 367 -9.55 10.86 2.32
C PRO A 367 -9.49 12.10 1.41
N GLU A 368 -10.13 13.18 1.84
CA GLU A 368 -9.92 14.50 1.24
C GLU A 368 -8.44 14.90 1.36
N GLY A 369 -7.82 15.30 0.26
CA GLY A 369 -6.41 15.70 0.18
C GLY A 369 -5.43 14.57 -0.12
N LEU A 370 -5.90 13.29 -0.20
CA LEU A 370 -5.11 12.12 -0.61
C LEU A 370 -5.92 11.26 -1.59
N LYS A 371 -6.30 11.81 -2.74
CA LYS A 371 -7.17 11.15 -3.73
C LYS A 371 -6.40 10.45 -4.86
N THR A 372 -5.18 10.87 -5.10
CA THR A 372 -4.37 10.39 -6.23
C THR A 372 -2.88 10.43 -5.90
N ALA A 373 -2.08 9.80 -6.72
CA ALA A 373 -0.63 9.85 -6.61
C ALA A 373 -0.03 11.27 -6.74
N ALA A 374 -0.79 12.26 -7.16
CA ALA A 374 -0.36 13.66 -7.16
C ALA A 374 -0.37 14.31 -5.76
N ASP A 375 -1.01 13.68 -4.78
CA ASP A 375 -1.29 14.27 -3.47
C ASP A 375 -0.24 13.97 -2.39
N TYR A 376 0.85 13.28 -2.69
CA TYR A 376 1.94 13.05 -1.70
C TYR A 376 2.51 14.34 -1.11
N PRO A 377 2.63 15.47 -1.85
CA PRO A 377 3.04 16.75 -1.24
C PRO A 377 2.09 17.23 -0.13
N ASN A 378 0.79 16.91 -0.20
CA ASN A 378 -0.17 17.24 0.87
C ASN A 378 0.14 16.42 2.14
N LEU A 379 0.43 15.13 2.00
CA LEU A 379 0.85 14.27 3.11
C LEU A 379 2.13 14.80 3.76
N ILE A 380 3.13 15.17 2.94
CA ILE A 380 4.40 15.74 3.40
C ILE A 380 4.15 17.03 4.17
N ALA A 381 3.36 17.95 3.61
CA ALA A 381 3.03 19.23 4.25
C ALA A 381 2.32 19.01 5.60
N GLY A 382 1.38 18.04 5.66
CA GLY A 382 0.69 17.69 6.89
C GLY A 382 1.65 17.15 7.97
N LEU A 383 2.60 16.30 7.61
CA LEU A 383 3.62 15.77 8.53
C LEU A 383 4.64 16.86 8.94
N GLN A 384 5.06 17.73 8.03
CA GLN A 384 5.91 18.89 8.38
C GLN A 384 5.22 19.80 9.39
N ALA A 385 3.92 20.07 9.21
CA ALA A 385 3.13 20.85 10.16
C ALA A 385 3.03 20.19 11.56
N ARG A 386 3.18 18.85 11.64
CA ARG A 386 3.25 18.07 12.88
C ARG A 386 4.66 17.99 13.47
N GLY A 387 5.66 18.60 12.84
CA GLY A 387 7.02 18.73 13.34
C GLY A 387 8.00 17.67 12.87
N TYR A 388 7.63 16.85 11.87
CA TYR A 388 8.57 15.90 11.27
C TYR A 388 9.67 16.65 10.50
N SER A 389 10.92 16.28 10.72
CA SER A 389 12.05 16.76 9.95
C SER A 389 12.12 16.09 8.57
N ASP A 390 12.79 16.72 7.60
CA ASP A 390 13.01 16.14 6.28
C ASP A 390 13.71 14.77 6.35
N SER A 391 14.61 14.57 7.30
CA SER A 391 15.29 13.28 7.50
C SER A 391 14.33 12.18 7.97
N GLU A 392 13.36 12.49 8.81
CA GLU A 392 12.31 11.57 9.26
C GLU A 392 11.32 11.28 8.14
N LEU A 393 10.93 12.31 7.39
CA LEU A 393 10.06 12.17 6.22
C LEU A 393 10.68 11.25 5.16
N ARG A 394 11.97 11.41 4.84
CA ARG A 394 12.65 10.51 3.90
C ARG A 394 12.65 9.04 4.34
N LYS A 395 12.62 8.77 5.65
CA LYS A 395 12.47 7.40 6.17
C LYS A 395 11.07 6.85 5.88
N ILE A 396 10.02 7.61 6.22
CA ILE A 396 8.61 7.23 6.01
C ILE A 396 8.32 7.09 4.51
N LEU A 397 8.79 8.03 3.69
CA LEU A 397 8.49 8.08 2.26
C LEU A 397 9.05 6.91 1.46
N GLY A 398 10.12 6.24 1.95
CA GLY A 398 10.66 5.10 1.22
C GLY A 398 11.89 4.47 1.86
N GLY A 399 12.69 5.25 2.61
CA GLY A 399 13.95 4.78 3.18
C GLY A 399 13.79 3.52 4.05
N ASN A 400 12.70 3.42 4.81
CA ASN A 400 12.44 2.28 5.67
C ASN A 400 12.18 0.99 4.88
N LEU A 401 11.37 1.05 3.81
CA LEU A 401 11.16 -0.10 2.95
C LEU A 401 12.45 -0.52 2.25
N LEU A 402 13.16 0.44 1.64
CA LEU A 402 14.41 0.13 0.93
C LEU A 402 15.44 -0.54 1.83
N ARG A 403 15.52 -0.12 3.10
CA ARG A 403 16.35 -0.77 4.12
C ARG A 403 15.94 -2.24 4.34
N VAL A 404 14.64 -2.52 4.47
CA VAL A 404 14.12 -3.87 4.69
C VAL A 404 14.34 -4.72 3.45
N TRP A 405 13.98 -4.21 2.27
CA TRP A 405 14.16 -4.94 1.01
C TRP A 405 15.63 -5.29 0.76
N THR A 406 16.56 -4.31 0.94
CA THR A 406 18.01 -4.56 0.87
C THR A 406 18.46 -5.65 1.84
N LYS A 407 17.95 -5.64 3.08
CA LYS A 407 18.30 -6.66 4.07
C LYS A 407 17.78 -8.03 3.69
N VAL A 408 16.56 -8.14 3.18
CA VAL A 408 15.96 -9.41 2.74
C VAL A 408 16.72 -9.97 1.55
N GLU A 409 17.00 -9.14 0.53
CA GLU A 409 17.75 -9.54 -0.67
C GLU A 409 19.18 -10.00 -0.34
N ALA A 410 19.90 -9.25 0.50
CA ALA A 410 21.28 -9.57 0.90
C ALA A 410 21.41 -10.88 1.70
N ASN A 411 20.33 -11.40 2.26
CA ASN A 411 20.30 -12.65 3.02
C ASN A 411 19.66 -13.81 2.25
N ALA A 412 19.40 -13.63 0.95
CA ALA A 412 18.98 -14.73 0.07
C ALA A 412 20.03 -15.85 0.06
N SER A 413 19.55 -17.08 0.09
CA SER A 413 20.43 -18.27 -0.01
C SER A 413 20.43 -18.86 -1.42
N ARG A 414 19.93 -18.11 -2.41
CA ARG A 414 19.92 -18.50 -3.82
C ARG A 414 21.32 -18.30 -4.39
N PRO A 415 21.89 -19.29 -5.12
CA PRO A 415 23.10 -19.02 -5.91
C PRO A 415 22.78 -17.96 -6.97
N HIS A 416 23.62 -16.94 -7.05
CA HIS A 416 23.54 -15.86 -8.05
C HIS A 416 23.85 -16.36 -9.44
#